data_ca1294b45dd63a8fcd2b1679becdef12
#
_entry.id   ca1294b45dd63a8fcd2b1679becdef12
#
_cell.length_a   1.000
_cell.length_b   1.000
_cell.length_c   1.000
_cell.angle_alpha   90.00
_cell.angle_beta   90.00
_cell.angle_gamma   90.00
#
_symmetry.space_group_name_H-M   'P 1'
#
loop_
_entity.id
_entity.type
_entity.pdbx_description
1 polymer ?
#
loop_
_entity_poly.entity_id
_entity_poly.type
_entity_poly.pdbx_seq_one_letter_code
_entity_poly.pdbx_strand_id
1 'polypeptide(L)'
;FLFFVSNAEGGQGSRDIWYSERSGDTWSKGINLGKTINTPGEEVSPFYDGEKLFFSSNWHNGFGGFDIVFSEGWLAQWKEVTNPGKPINSSYHDLYYTYNTEDKKGWFSSNRVSGENLLNSTCCSKIYAFEYPDSLEVGRKSYKDLEELNKHLPVTLFFHNDEPNPRTKLIETEFNYLTTYQEYLELIPAYKKENSRGTRGESKLDAELDVEDFFELLVEKGVSDLALFSNLLLKELATGKSVELEVKGYASPRAKSDYNEKLSRRRINSLVNYLNEYEGGVFRPYLKQKAFNGAELTIVENPFGEQAAAKGVSDALEDEKESIYSRGARLERKIEIRSVTFKETELKESEAVIELGDIREGEMISSIYTLTNSTDMDIQLDSIVSSCGCTVPSLMSDFIPAGESVDITLEFDASEKEGYQEKKVAIYSSSFTEPKVLIIKSFIH
;
A
#
# COMPACT_ATOMS: atom_id res chain seq x y z
N PHE A 1 -32.86 6.28 11.87
CA PHE A 1 -32.82 6.54 10.43
C PHE A 1 -33.31 5.32 9.66
N LEU A 2 -33.90 5.54 8.49
CA LEU A 2 -34.26 4.52 7.52
C LEU A 2 -33.62 4.87 6.19
N PHE A 3 -32.77 4.01 5.67
CA PHE A 3 -32.28 4.08 4.30
C PHE A 3 -33.22 3.30 3.39
N PHE A 4 -33.54 3.85 2.24
CA PHE A 4 -34.47 3.23 1.29
C PHE A 4 -34.17 3.64 -0.16
N VAL A 5 -34.65 2.89 -1.10
CA VAL A 5 -34.50 3.13 -2.53
C VAL A 5 -35.75 3.79 -3.09
N SER A 6 -35.55 4.83 -3.91
CA SER A 6 -36.65 5.51 -4.57
C SER A 6 -36.22 6.08 -5.91
N ASN A 7 -37.19 6.17 -6.84
CA ASN A 7 -37.10 6.89 -8.11
C ASN A 7 -37.83 8.25 -8.04
N ALA A 8 -37.95 8.82 -6.85
CA ALA A 8 -38.61 10.11 -6.64
C ALA A 8 -37.89 11.24 -7.38
N GLU A 9 -38.65 12.25 -7.77
CA GLU A 9 -38.12 13.47 -8.39
C GLU A 9 -37.08 14.16 -7.51
N GLY A 10 -35.98 14.58 -8.09
CA GLY A 10 -34.82 15.16 -7.38
C GLY A 10 -33.71 14.17 -7.09
N GLY A 11 -33.78 12.93 -7.62
CA GLY A 11 -32.68 11.96 -7.63
C GLY A 11 -31.57 12.31 -8.63
N GLN A 12 -30.54 11.46 -8.66
CA GLN A 12 -29.41 11.57 -9.56
C GLN A 12 -29.54 10.62 -10.78
N GLY A 13 -30.24 9.48 -10.57
CA GLY A 13 -30.39 8.43 -11.54
C GLY A 13 -31.79 7.84 -11.59
N SER A 14 -31.89 6.57 -11.99
CA SER A 14 -33.15 5.85 -12.14
C SER A 14 -33.71 5.39 -10.78
N ARG A 15 -32.86 4.84 -9.93
CA ARG A 15 -33.14 4.46 -8.54
C ARG A 15 -32.00 4.90 -7.66
N ASP A 16 -32.30 5.73 -6.68
CA ASP A 16 -31.34 6.33 -5.77
C ASP A 16 -31.58 5.86 -4.34
N ILE A 17 -30.55 5.97 -3.50
CA ILE A 17 -30.65 5.76 -2.07
C ILE A 17 -31.01 7.08 -1.40
N TRP A 18 -32.01 7.02 -0.56
CA TRP A 18 -32.56 8.11 0.25
C TRP A 18 -32.55 7.71 1.70
N TYR A 19 -32.63 8.67 2.59
CA TYR A 19 -32.86 8.42 4.01
C TYR A 19 -34.02 9.26 4.56
N SER A 20 -34.57 8.79 5.67
CA SER A 20 -35.60 9.47 6.43
C SER A 20 -35.30 9.37 7.92
N GLU A 21 -35.58 10.44 8.66
CA GLU A 21 -35.36 10.51 10.10
C GLU A 21 -36.65 10.24 10.84
N ARG A 22 -36.56 9.45 11.89
CA ARG A 22 -37.69 9.19 12.77
C ARG A 22 -37.73 10.21 13.92
N SER A 23 -38.88 10.84 14.10
CA SER A 23 -39.16 11.73 15.23
C SER A 23 -40.46 11.27 15.92
N GLY A 24 -40.34 10.56 17.04
CA GLY A 24 -41.47 9.88 17.69
C GLY A 24 -42.04 8.81 16.77
N ASP A 25 -43.33 8.92 16.44
CA ASP A 25 -44.05 7.99 15.56
C ASP A 25 -44.16 8.45 14.11
N THR A 26 -43.45 9.51 13.75
CA THR A 26 -43.45 10.08 12.38
C THR A 26 -42.08 9.99 11.74
N TRP A 27 -42.08 9.99 10.40
CA TRP A 27 -40.87 10.02 9.57
C TRP A 27 -40.79 11.35 8.82
N SER A 28 -39.58 11.87 8.67
CA SER A 28 -39.31 13.04 7.81
C SER A 28 -39.58 12.71 6.33
N LYS A 29 -39.69 13.74 5.49
CA LYS A 29 -39.63 13.57 4.04
C LYS A 29 -38.25 12.94 3.69
N GLY A 30 -38.25 12.04 2.69
CA GLY A 30 -37.02 11.43 2.20
C GLY A 30 -36.01 12.48 1.69
N ILE A 31 -34.77 12.30 2.05
CA ILE A 31 -33.62 13.13 1.66
C ILE A 31 -32.67 12.26 0.82
N ASN A 32 -32.34 12.72 -0.41
CA ASN A 32 -31.41 12.02 -1.28
C ASN A 32 -29.98 12.08 -0.72
N LEU A 33 -29.22 10.98 -0.77
CA LEU A 33 -27.85 10.91 -0.25
C LEU A 33 -26.81 11.69 -1.11
N GLY A 34 -27.23 12.26 -2.23
CA GLY A 34 -26.40 13.09 -3.09
C GLY A 34 -25.41 12.32 -3.97
N LYS A 35 -24.61 13.09 -4.73
CA LYS A 35 -23.79 12.61 -5.84
C LYS A 35 -22.62 11.69 -5.46
N THR A 36 -22.21 11.65 -4.20
CA THR A 36 -21.16 10.74 -3.74
C THR A 36 -21.68 9.31 -3.71
N ILE A 37 -22.93 9.11 -3.30
CA ILE A 37 -23.56 7.80 -3.21
C ILE A 37 -24.33 7.49 -4.50
N ASN A 38 -25.18 8.40 -4.94
CA ASN A 38 -26.09 8.20 -6.07
C ASN A 38 -25.47 8.70 -7.38
N THR A 39 -25.68 7.94 -8.45
CA THR A 39 -25.10 8.14 -9.78
C THR A 39 -26.21 8.28 -10.84
N PRO A 40 -25.89 8.55 -12.11
CA PRO A 40 -26.87 8.44 -13.20
C PRO A 40 -27.42 7.02 -13.41
N GLY A 41 -26.82 6.00 -12.83
CA GLY A 41 -27.28 4.63 -12.87
C GLY A 41 -28.35 4.31 -11.83
N GLU A 42 -28.22 3.17 -11.21
CA GLU A 42 -29.12 2.68 -10.16
C GLU A 42 -28.33 2.25 -8.94
N GLU A 43 -28.74 2.75 -7.78
CA GLU A 43 -28.23 2.37 -6.48
C GLU A 43 -29.36 1.70 -5.68
N VAL A 44 -29.12 0.45 -5.26
CA VAL A 44 -30.15 -0.41 -4.64
C VAL A 44 -29.59 -1.17 -3.44
N SER A 45 -30.49 -1.78 -2.67
CA SER A 45 -30.16 -2.70 -1.56
C SER A 45 -29.24 -2.09 -0.49
N PRO A 46 -29.57 -0.91 0.07
CA PRO A 46 -28.72 -0.28 1.09
C PRO A 46 -28.72 -1.10 2.39
N PHE A 47 -27.55 -1.26 2.99
CA PHE A 47 -27.32 -1.83 4.31
C PHE A 47 -26.30 -0.97 5.06
N TYR A 48 -26.64 -0.50 6.25
CA TYR A 48 -25.76 0.32 7.07
C TYR A 48 -25.40 -0.44 8.35
N ASP A 49 -24.11 -0.63 8.60
CA ASP A 49 -23.60 -1.38 9.74
C ASP A 49 -23.29 -0.53 10.98
N GLY A 50 -23.46 0.78 10.88
CA GLY A 50 -23.15 1.76 11.93
C GLY A 50 -21.95 2.67 11.56
N GLU A 51 -21.12 2.26 10.61
CA GLU A 51 -19.97 3.02 10.11
C GLU A 51 -19.96 3.15 8.58
N LYS A 52 -20.39 2.09 7.89
CA LYS A 52 -20.35 1.97 6.43
C LYS A 52 -21.75 1.73 5.88
N LEU A 53 -22.05 2.44 4.81
CA LEU A 53 -23.23 2.17 3.99
C LEU A 53 -22.81 1.29 2.81
N PHE A 54 -23.24 0.03 2.84
CA PHE A 54 -23.13 -0.90 1.71
C PHE A 54 -24.35 -0.77 0.82
N PHE A 55 -24.15 -0.86 -0.49
CA PHE A 55 -25.25 -0.84 -1.46
C PHE A 55 -24.78 -1.48 -2.76
N SER A 56 -25.70 -1.77 -3.66
CA SER A 56 -25.35 -2.31 -4.98
C SER A 56 -25.59 -1.24 -6.04
N SER A 57 -24.61 -1.05 -6.92
CA SER A 57 -24.66 -0.08 -8.02
C SER A 57 -24.29 -0.71 -9.35
N ASN A 58 -24.91 -0.26 -10.42
CA ASN A 58 -24.56 -0.62 -11.79
C ASN A 58 -23.75 0.47 -12.52
N TRP A 59 -23.29 1.50 -11.78
CA TRP A 59 -22.55 2.63 -12.33
C TRP A 59 -21.21 2.90 -11.67
N HIS A 60 -21.09 2.70 -10.36
CA HIS A 60 -19.80 2.77 -9.67
C HIS A 60 -18.85 1.72 -10.24
N ASN A 61 -17.53 1.95 -10.10
CA ASN A 61 -16.51 1.02 -10.58
C ASN A 61 -16.77 -0.38 -10.05
N GLY A 62 -16.99 -1.31 -10.96
CA GLY A 62 -17.39 -2.68 -10.66
C GLY A 62 -16.82 -3.70 -11.64
N PHE A 63 -17.15 -4.96 -11.43
CA PHE A 63 -16.73 -6.09 -12.22
C PHE A 63 -17.85 -6.61 -13.12
N GLY A 64 -19.11 -6.30 -12.79
CA GLY A 64 -20.27 -6.90 -13.43
C GLY A 64 -21.39 -5.92 -13.73
N GLY A 65 -22.62 -6.40 -13.55
CA GLY A 65 -23.83 -5.59 -13.74
C GLY A 65 -24.12 -4.72 -12.53
N PHE A 66 -24.59 -5.32 -11.43
CA PHE A 66 -24.64 -4.68 -10.13
C PHE A 66 -23.51 -5.20 -9.28
N ASP A 67 -22.72 -4.31 -8.72
CA ASP A 67 -21.69 -4.62 -7.77
C ASP A 67 -22.01 -4.05 -6.40
N ILE A 68 -21.68 -4.77 -5.34
CA ILE A 68 -21.74 -4.30 -3.97
C ILE A 68 -20.59 -3.32 -3.75
N VAL A 69 -20.91 -2.14 -3.29
CA VAL A 69 -19.94 -1.09 -2.97
C VAL A 69 -20.25 -0.52 -1.59
N PHE A 70 -19.32 0.21 -0.99
CA PHE A 70 -19.58 0.88 0.28
C PHE A 70 -18.96 2.26 0.35
N SER A 71 -19.51 3.09 1.21
CA SER A 71 -18.92 4.36 1.60
C SER A 71 -18.93 4.48 3.13
N GLU A 72 -17.83 5.01 3.67
CA GLU A 72 -17.76 5.38 5.08
C GLU A 72 -18.36 6.76 5.28
N GLY A 73 -19.06 6.95 6.38
CA GLY A 73 -19.62 8.25 6.69
C GLY A 73 -21.00 8.21 7.34
N TRP A 74 -21.63 9.39 7.36
CA TRP A 74 -22.97 9.55 7.96
C TRP A 74 -23.73 10.68 7.26
N LEU A 75 -24.98 10.41 6.89
CA LEU A 75 -25.95 11.35 6.31
C LEU A 75 -25.43 12.17 5.10
N ALA A 76 -24.92 13.35 5.34
CA ALA A 76 -24.45 14.27 4.27
C ALA A 76 -22.92 14.27 4.07
N GLN A 77 -22.19 13.44 4.81
CA GLN A 77 -20.73 13.39 4.81
C GLN A 77 -20.24 11.97 4.49
N TRP A 78 -20.40 11.57 3.23
CA TRP A 78 -19.92 10.30 2.72
C TRP A 78 -18.54 10.46 2.09
N LYS A 79 -17.64 9.52 2.39
CA LYS A 79 -16.36 9.39 1.68
C LYS A 79 -16.57 8.83 0.29
N GLU A 80 -15.50 8.81 -0.52
CA GLU A 80 -15.50 8.18 -1.83
C GLU A 80 -15.94 6.71 -1.74
N VAL A 81 -16.73 6.29 -2.73
CA VAL A 81 -17.27 4.94 -2.77
C VAL A 81 -16.18 3.94 -3.14
N THR A 82 -16.10 2.88 -2.38
CA THR A 82 -15.11 1.81 -2.52
C THR A 82 -15.78 0.51 -2.91
N ASN A 83 -15.22 -0.18 -3.90
CA ASN A 83 -15.61 -1.53 -4.26
C ASN A 83 -14.84 -2.54 -3.37
N PRO A 84 -15.51 -3.43 -2.61
CA PRO A 84 -14.83 -4.42 -1.77
C PRO A 84 -14.08 -5.49 -2.57
N GLY A 85 -14.30 -5.56 -3.87
CA GLY A 85 -13.67 -6.58 -4.70
C GLY A 85 -14.26 -7.97 -4.48
N LYS A 86 -13.54 -8.96 -4.96
CA LYS A 86 -13.91 -10.35 -4.78
C LYS A 86 -13.43 -10.88 -3.41
N PRO A 87 -14.07 -11.88 -2.86
CA PRO A 87 -15.09 -12.73 -3.48
C PRO A 87 -16.52 -12.16 -3.40
N ILE A 88 -16.70 -10.94 -2.87
CA ILE A 88 -18.04 -10.33 -2.73
C ILE A 88 -18.61 -10.03 -4.11
N ASN A 89 -17.86 -9.31 -4.97
CA ASN A 89 -18.27 -8.97 -6.32
C ASN A 89 -17.77 -9.95 -7.38
N SER A 90 -18.46 -10.03 -8.50
CA SER A 90 -18.18 -10.90 -9.64
C SER A 90 -18.52 -10.21 -10.94
N SER A 91 -18.26 -10.85 -12.08
CA SER A 91 -18.71 -10.36 -13.40
C SER A 91 -20.23 -10.43 -13.64
N TYR A 92 -20.99 -10.73 -12.61
CA TYR A 92 -22.46 -10.88 -12.63
C TYR A 92 -23.14 -9.80 -11.79
N HIS A 93 -24.39 -10.04 -11.37
CA HIS A 93 -25.10 -9.14 -10.46
C HIS A 93 -24.89 -9.62 -9.02
N ASP A 94 -24.35 -8.75 -8.18
CA ASP A 94 -24.11 -8.98 -6.76
C ASP A 94 -24.93 -7.96 -5.95
N LEU A 95 -25.87 -8.46 -5.14
CA LEU A 95 -26.94 -7.66 -4.55
C LEU A 95 -27.20 -8.09 -3.09
N TYR A 96 -27.93 -7.25 -2.35
CA TYR A 96 -28.49 -7.59 -1.04
C TYR A 96 -27.44 -7.99 0.00
N TYR A 97 -26.34 -7.25 0.05
CA TYR A 97 -25.33 -7.42 1.10
C TYR A 97 -25.94 -7.19 2.47
N THR A 98 -25.68 -8.12 3.39
CA THR A 98 -25.98 -7.96 4.82
C THR A 98 -24.86 -8.56 5.65
N TYR A 99 -24.68 -8.06 6.87
CA TYR A 99 -23.66 -8.56 7.78
C TYR A 99 -24.16 -8.53 9.22
N ASN A 100 -23.94 -9.63 9.94
CA ASN A 100 -24.18 -9.72 11.37
C ASN A 100 -22.84 -9.61 12.11
N THR A 101 -22.66 -8.54 12.87
CA THR A 101 -21.44 -8.26 13.63
C THR A 101 -21.20 -9.22 14.79
N GLU A 102 -22.28 -9.79 15.39
CA GLU A 102 -22.18 -10.71 16.51
C GLU A 102 -21.67 -12.08 16.05
N ASP A 103 -22.21 -12.60 14.96
CA ASP A 103 -21.85 -13.90 14.40
C ASP A 103 -20.67 -13.82 13.43
N LYS A 104 -20.24 -12.60 13.07
CA LYS A 104 -19.21 -12.31 12.06
C LYS A 104 -19.49 -12.96 10.71
N LYS A 105 -20.76 -13.05 10.36
CA LYS A 105 -21.25 -13.67 9.12
C LYS A 105 -22.00 -12.66 8.27
N GLY A 106 -21.74 -12.73 6.98
CA GLY A 106 -22.48 -11.95 6.02
C GLY A 106 -23.08 -12.80 4.91
N TRP A 107 -24.03 -12.21 4.20
CA TRP A 107 -24.71 -12.83 3.08
C TRP A 107 -24.90 -11.80 1.96
N PHE A 108 -24.87 -12.29 0.76
CA PHE A 108 -25.25 -11.53 -0.41
C PHE A 108 -25.87 -12.45 -1.46
N SER A 109 -26.59 -11.88 -2.40
CA SER A 109 -27.19 -12.60 -3.50
C SER A 109 -26.39 -12.39 -4.78
N SER A 110 -26.11 -13.46 -5.53
CA SER A 110 -25.42 -13.37 -6.80
C SER A 110 -26.00 -14.36 -7.83
N ASN A 111 -26.05 -13.95 -9.09
CA ASN A 111 -26.38 -14.83 -10.21
C ASN A 111 -25.13 -15.37 -10.94
N ARG A 112 -23.98 -15.34 -10.24
CA ARG A 112 -22.73 -15.94 -10.76
C ARG A 112 -22.90 -17.42 -11.05
N VAL A 113 -22.26 -17.89 -12.09
CA VAL A 113 -22.33 -19.31 -12.48
C VAL A 113 -21.57 -20.12 -11.41
N SER A 114 -22.29 -21.02 -10.74
CA SER A 114 -21.71 -22.10 -9.96
C SER A 114 -22.02 -23.39 -10.70
N GLY A 115 -21.12 -24.39 -10.67
CA GLY A 115 -21.21 -25.65 -11.42
C GLY A 115 -22.50 -26.48 -11.32
N GLU A 116 -23.51 -25.96 -10.62
CA GLU A 116 -24.84 -26.55 -10.46
C GLU A 116 -25.97 -25.81 -11.22
N ASN A 117 -25.64 -24.81 -12.04
CA ASN A 117 -26.65 -24.06 -12.79
C ASN A 117 -27.05 -24.79 -14.07
N LEU A 118 -28.09 -25.61 -13.98
CA LEU A 118 -28.57 -26.46 -15.06
C LEU A 118 -29.47 -25.77 -16.11
N LEU A 119 -29.87 -24.51 -15.95
CA LEU A 119 -30.97 -23.98 -16.74
C LEU A 119 -30.75 -22.67 -17.52
N ASN A 120 -29.83 -21.81 -17.17
CA ASN A 120 -29.50 -20.58 -17.94
C ASN A 120 -28.54 -19.69 -17.19
N SER A 121 -27.63 -18.98 -17.89
CA SER A 121 -26.69 -18.01 -17.31
C SER A 121 -27.32 -16.75 -16.68
N THR A 122 -28.63 -16.56 -16.82
CA THR A 122 -29.38 -15.41 -16.30
C THR A 122 -30.47 -15.76 -15.33
N CYS A 123 -30.72 -17.04 -15.07
CA CYS A 123 -31.73 -17.48 -14.12
C CYS A 123 -31.10 -17.72 -12.75
N CYS A 124 -31.81 -17.26 -11.74
CA CYS A 124 -31.71 -17.78 -10.36
C CYS A 124 -30.48 -17.30 -9.58
N SER A 125 -30.60 -16.14 -8.95
CA SER A 125 -29.65 -15.71 -7.92
C SER A 125 -29.59 -16.74 -6.78
N LYS A 126 -28.39 -17.00 -6.31
CA LYS A 126 -28.12 -17.80 -5.10
C LYS A 126 -27.69 -16.89 -3.97
N ILE A 127 -27.93 -17.32 -2.74
CA ILE A 127 -27.41 -16.65 -1.56
C ILE A 127 -26.05 -17.25 -1.24
N TYR A 128 -25.06 -16.39 -1.15
CA TYR A 128 -23.71 -16.72 -0.73
C TYR A 128 -23.50 -16.25 0.70
N ALA A 129 -22.97 -17.13 1.54
CA ALA A 129 -22.56 -16.79 2.89
C ALA A 129 -21.04 -16.57 2.91
N PHE A 130 -20.59 -15.61 3.68
CA PHE A 130 -19.18 -15.39 3.95
C PHE A 130 -18.99 -15.16 5.46
N GLU A 131 -17.86 -15.62 5.94
CA GLU A 131 -17.43 -15.34 7.31
C GLU A 131 -16.30 -14.35 7.23
N TYR A 132 -16.41 -13.32 8.02
CA TYR A 132 -15.29 -12.43 8.21
C TYR A 132 -14.40 -13.00 9.32
N PRO A 133 -13.15 -13.40 9.07
CA PRO A 133 -12.21 -13.63 10.15
C PRO A 133 -12.02 -12.33 10.95
N ASP A 134 -11.59 -12.42 12.19
CA ASP A 134 -11.54 -11.36 13.21
C ASP A 134 -10.89 -10.00 12.83
N SER A 135 -10.56 -9.81 11.58
CA SER A 135 -10.01 -8.57 11.02
C SER A 135 -10.60 -8.30 9.65
N LEU A 136 -11.73 -7.59 9.61
CA LEU A 136 -12.21 -7.09 8.33
C LEU A 136 -12.10 -5.58 8.22
N GLU A 137 -11.04 -5.33 7.61
CA GLU A 137 -10.99 -4.49 6.40
C GLU A 137 -11.23 -5.38 5.19
N VAL A 138 -12.30 -5.13 4.46
CA VAL A 138 -12.68 -5.84 3.23
C VAL A 138 -11.53 -5.79 2.24
N GLY A 139 -10.99 -6.94 1.90
CA GLY A 139 -10.02 -7.09 0.82
C GLY A 139 -8.55 -6.88 1.17
N ARG A 140 -8.19 -6.48 2.41
CA ARG A 140 -6.80 -6.39 2.81
C ARG A 140 -6.55 -7.16 4.10
N LYS A 141 -5.62 -8.12 4.07
CA LYS A 141 -5.00 -8.56 5.31
C LYS A 141 -4.41 -7.31 5.96
N SER A 142 -4.97 -6.87 7.08
CA SER A 142 -4.36 -5.80 7.86
C SER A 142 -3.24 -6.43 8.67
N TYR A 143 -2.03 -6.08 8.35
CA TYR A 143 -0.88 -6.37 9.19
C TYR A 143 -0.63 -5.16 10.08
N LYS A 144 -0.36 -5.41 11.35
CA LYS A 144 -0.06 -4.37 12.34
C LYS A 144 1.14 -3.54 11.91
N ASP A 145 2.15 -4.22 11.39
CA ASP A 145 3.43 -3.66 10.99
C ASP A 145 4.10 -4.51 9.88
N LEU A 146 5.23 -4.05 9.39
CA LEU A 146 5.99 -4.73 8.36
C LEU A 146 6.62 -6.05 8.86
N GLU A 147 6.89 -6.19 10.15
CA GLU A 147 7.38 -7.44 10.75
C GLU A 147 6.35 -8.56 10.67
N GLU A 148 5.08 -8.23 10.94
CA GLU A 148 3.99 -9.19 10.80
C GLU A 148 3.78 -9.57 9.35
N LEU A 149 3.78 -8.60 8.42
CA LEU A 149 3.66 -8.86 7.00
C LEU A 149 4.82 -9.71 6.49
N ASN A 150 6.04 -9.54 6.99
CA ASN A 150 7.22 -10.31 6.61
C ASN A 150 7.03 -11.83 6.83
N LYS A 151 6.23 -12.25 7.82
CA LYS A 151 5.88 -13.67 8.06
C LYS A 151 4.96 -14.25 6.99
N HIS A 152 4.37 -13.40 6.15
CA HIS A 152 3.40 -13.77 5.13
C HIS A 152 3.90 -13.52 3.69
N LEU A 153 5.17 -13.19 3.55
CA LEU A 153 5.79 -13.05 2.23
C LEU A 153 5.81 -14.41 1.49
N PRO A 154 5.88 -14.46 0.19
CA PRO A 154 6.25 -13.34 -0.69
C PRO A 154 5.08 -12.48 -1.16
N VAL A 155 5.36 -11.19 -1.45
CA VAL A 155 4.54 -10.39 -2.36
C VAL A 155 4.98 -10.75 -3.79
N THR A 156 4.05 -11.27 -4.58
CA THR A 156 4.34 -11.78 -5.92
C THR A 156 3.72 -10.89 -7.00
N LEU A 157 4.53 -10.44 -7.95
CA LEU A 157 4.16 -9.53 -9.03
C LEU A 157 4.39 -10.21 -10.37
N PHE A 158 3.35 -10.29 -11.21
CA PHE A 158 3.37 -11.03 -12.47
C PHE A 158 3.54 -10.11 -13.67
N PHE A 159 4.06 -10.70 -14.77
CA PHE A 159 4.36 -9.99 -16.02
C PHE A 159 3.87 -10.76 -17.23
N HIS A 160 3.55 -10.03 -18.30
CA HIS A 160 3.41 -10.65 -19.62
C HIS A 160 4.75 -11.21 -20.12
N ASN A 161 4.66 -12.04 -21.16
CA ASN A 161 5.85 -12.61 -21.79
C ASN A 161 6.77 -11.50 -22.34
N ASP A 162 8.05 -11.60 -22.01
CA ASP A 162 9.11 -10.69 -22.45
C ASP A 162 8.99 -9.23 -21.97
N GLU A 163 8.03 -8.93 -21.08
CA GLU A 163 7.89 -7.58 -20.48
C GLU A 163 8.65 -7.44 -19.16
N PRO A 164 9.10 -6.21 -18.85
CA PRO A 164 9.04 -4.97 -19.65
C PRO A 164 10.10 -4.89 -20.75
N ASN A 165 9.86 -4.00 -21.76
CA ASN A 165 10.75 -3.75 -22.89
C ASN A 165 11.11 -5.01 -23.69
N PRO A 166 10.20 -5.55 -24.50
CA PRO A 166 10.42 -6.79 -25.26
C PRO A 166 11.63 -6.70 -26.20
N ARG A 167 12.31 -7.82 -26.41
CA ARG A 167 13.42 -7.99 -27.37
C ARG A 167 14.64 -7.11 -27.10
N THR A 168 14.82 -6.57 -25.88
CA THR A 168 16.00 -5.83 -25.49
C THR A 168 16.96 -6.65 -24.63
N LYS A 169 18.24 -6.32 -24.66
CA LYS A 169 19.28 -6.88 -23.79
C LYS A 169 19.63 -5.97 -22.60
N LEU A 170 18.91 -4.88 -22.44
CA LEU A 170 19.09 -3.96 -21.31
C LEU A 170 18.66 -4.66 -20.01
N ILE A 171 19.27 -4.30 -18.92
CA ILE A 171 18.92 -4.78 -17.57
C ILE A 171 18.02 -3.77 -16.83
N GLU A 172 17.92 -2.55 -17.34
CA GLU A 172 17.11 -1.45 -16.84
C GLU A 172 15.88 -1.21 -17.72
N THR A 173 14.86 -0.58 -17.17
CA THR A 173 13.65 -0.15 -17.85
C THR A 173 13.23 1.24 -17.35
N GLU A 174 12.57 2.00 -18.21
CA GLU A 174 11.91 3.26 -17.82
C GLU A 174 10.51 3.05 -17.23
N PHE A 175 9.92 1.87 -17.45
CA PHE A 175 8.58 1.55 -16.95
C PHE A 175 8.62 1.22 -15.47
N ASN A 176 7.65 1.73 -14.71
CA ASN A 176 7.37 1.22 -13.39
C ASN A 176 6.44 -0.01 -13.47
N TYR A 177 6.33 -0.75 -12.36
CA TYR A 177 5.54 -1.98 -12.33
C TYR A 177 4.05 -1.74 -12.64
N LEU A 178 3.44 -0.63 -12.18
CA LEU A 178 2.01 -0.37 -12.42
C LEU A 178 1.71 -0.15 -13.91
N THR A 179 2.60 0.49 -14.65
CA THR A 179 2.47 0.61 -16.10
C THR A 179 2.46 -0.76 -16.78
N THR A 180 3.43 -1.61 -16.43
CA THR A 180 3.52 -2.99 -16.97
C THR A 180 2.31 -3.84 -16.57
N TYR A 181 1.78 -3.65 -15.37
CA TYR A 181 0.58 -4.30 -14.89
C TYR A 181 -0.66 -3.88 -15.67
N GLN A 182 -0.87 -2.59 -15.93
CA GLN A 182 -1.99 -2.10 -16.71
C GLN A 182 -1.99 -2.66 -18.13
N GLU A 183 -0.84 -2.64 -18.80
CA GLU A 183 -0.68 -3.26 -20.12
C GLU A 183 -0.96 -4.78 -20.09
N TYR A 184 -0.60 -5.46 -19.00
CA TYR A 184 -0.88 -6.89 -18.84
C TYR A 184 -2.38 -7.17 -18.70
N LEU A 185 -3.14 -6.34 -18.00
CA LEU A 185 -4.60 -6.48 -17.89
C LEU A 185 -5.30 -6.33 -19.25
N GLU A 186 -4.82 -5.44 -20.12
CA GLU A 186 -5.38 -5.25 -21.48
C GLU A 186 -5.28 -6.53 -22.32
N LEU A 187 -4.39 -7.46 -21.99
CA LEU A 187 -4.20 -8.72 -22.70
C LEU A 187 -5.14 -9.83 -22.23
N ILE A 188 -5.97 -9.66 -21.20
CA ILE A 188 -6.90 -10.68 -20.70
C ILE A 188 -7.74 -11.32 -21.81
N PRO A 189 -8.36 -10.56 -22.75
CA PRO A 189 -9.12 -11.15 -23.85
C PRO A 189 -8.27 -12.06 -24.76
N ALA A 190 -7.01 -11.69 -25.01
CA ALA A 190 -6.09 -12.48 -25.80
C ALA A 190 -5.71 -13.79 -25.07
N TYR A 191 -5.46 -13.71 -23.76
CA TYR A 191 -5.19 -14.88 -22.93
C TYR A 191 -6.37 -15.86 -22.91
N LYS A 192 -7.60 -15.37 -22.73
CA LYS A 192 -8.81 -16.21 -22.79
C LYS A 192 -8.93 -16.94 -24.14
N LYS A 193 -8.79 -16.18 -25.23
CA LYS A 193 -8.88 -16.72 -26.60
C LYS A 193 -7.85 -17.81 -26.86
N GLU A 194 -6.58 -17.57 -26.51
CA GLU A 194 -5.50 -18.51 -26.81
C GLU A 194 -5.50 -19.70 -25.83
N ASN A 195 -5.79 -19.49 -24.55
CA ASN A 195 -5.89 -20.59 -23.57
C ASN A 195 -7.05 -21.54 -23.90
N SER A 196 -8.17 -21.00 -24.36
CA SER A 196 -9.34 -21.81 -24.78
C SER A 196 -9.28 -22.32 -26.21
N ARG A 197 -8.22 -22.02 -26.99
CA ARG A 197 -8.06 -22.44 -28.38
C ARG A 197 -8.07 -23.98 -28.51
N GLY A 198 -8.97 -24.48 -29.33
CA GLY A 198 -9.12 -25.93 -29.57
C GLY A 198 -10.06 -26.65 -28.60
N THR A 199 -10.59 -25.93 -27.59
CA THR A 199 -11.60 -26.45 -26.66
C THR A 199 -13.03 -26.04 -27.08
N ARG A 200 -14.05 -26.73 -26.58
CA ARG A 200 -15.47 -26.44 -26.89
C ARG A 200 -16.33 -26.69 -25.66
N GLY A 201 -17.53 -26.08 -25.64
CA GLY A 201 -18.49 -26.26 -24.57
C GLY A 201 -17.93 -25.90 -23.20
N GLU A 202 -18.15 -26.75 -22.23
CA GLU A 202 -17.76 -26.56 -20.82
C GLU A 202 -16.22 -26.42 -20.66
N SER A 203 -15.44 -27.24 -21.38
CA SER A 203 -13.97 -27.13 -21.33
C SER A 203 -13.43 -25.79 -21.88
N LYS A 204 -14.18 -25.11 -22.76
CA LYS A 204 -13.82 -23.77 -23.19
C LYS A 204 -14.06 -22.76 -22.06
N LEU A 205 -15.20 -22.86 -21.42
CA LEU A 205 -15.55 -22.01 -20.28
C LEU A 205 -14.54 -22.16 -19.15
N ASP A 206 -14.19 -23.41 -18.78
CA ASP A 206 -13.21 -23.70 -17.75
C ASP A 206 -11.83 -23.08 -18.06
N ALA A 207 -11.40 -23.15 -19.35
CA ALA A 207 -10.13 -22.56 -19.77
C ALA A 207 -10.16 -21.03 -19.75
N GLU A 208 -11.30 -20.40 -20.00
CA GLU A 208 -11.46 -18.95 -19.91
C GLU A 208 -11.55 -18.48 -18.44
N LEU A 209 -12.22 -19.24 -17.57
CA LEU A 209 -12.27 -19.00 -16.13
C LEU A 209 -10.89 -19.17 -15.47
N ASP A 210 -10.08 -20.14 -15.87
CA ASP A 210 -8.69 -20.29 -15.37
C ASP A 210 -7.83 -19.06 -15.65
N VAL A 211 -8.10 -18.37 -16.75
CA VAL A 211 -7.43 -17.08 -17.04
C VAL A 211 -7.94 -15.98 -16.11
N GLU A 212 -9.26 -15.87 -15.93
CA GLU A 212 -9.86 -14.89 -15.02
C GLU A 212 -9.32 -15.07 -13.61
N ASP A 213 -9.38 -16.31 -13.08
CA ASP A 213 -8.86 -16.64 -11.76
C ASP A 213 -7.38 -16.29 -11.60
N PHE A 214 -6.57 -16.53 -12.63
CA PHE A 214 -5.16 -16.17 -12.57
C PHE A 214 -4.97 -14.66 -12.44
N PHE A 215 -5.63 -13.87 -13.27
CA PHE A 215 -5.48 -12.43 -13.24
C PHE A 215 -6.00 -11.85 -11.93
N GLU A 216 -7.14 -12.29 -11.50
CA GLU A 216 -7.81 -11.77 -10.32
C GLU A 216 -7.15 -12.22 -9.02
N LEU A 217 -7.01 -13.53 -8.82
CA LEU A 217 -6.53 -14.09 -7.55
C LEU A 217 -5.01 -13.95 -7.37
N LEU A 218 -4.26 -13.69 -8.46
CA LEU A 218 -2.82 -13.60 -8.39
C LEU A 218 -2.26 -12.25 -8.87
N VAL A 219 -2.67 -11.77 -10.05
CA VAL A 219 -2.08 -10.55 -10.62
C VAL A 219 -2.60 -9.30 -9.89
N GLU A 220 -3.91 -9.13 -9.77
CA GLU A 220 -4.52 -7.99 -9.06
C GLU A 220 -4.26 -8.04 -7.56
N LYS A 221 -4.32 -9.25 -6.98
CA LYS A 221 -3.92 -9.46 -5.59
C LYS A 221 -2.49 -9.00 -5.34
N GLY A 222 -1.55 -9.31 -6.24
CA GLY A 222 -0.16 -8.89 -6.14
C GLY A 222 0.00 -7.37 -6.05
N VAL A 223 -0.77 -6.61 -6.84
CA VAL A 223 -0.78 -5.13 -6.77
C VAL A 223 -1.35 -4.62 -5.46
N SER A 224 -2.42 -5.24 -4.97
CA SER A 224 -3.01 -4.89 -3.66
C SER A 224 -2.03 -5.17 -2.52
N ASP A 225 -1.37 -6.34 -2.55
CA ASP A 225 -0.34 -6.71 -1.57
C ASP A 225 0.86 -5.75 -1.65
N LEU A 226 1.27 -5.31 -2.85
CA LEU A 226 2.35 -4.33 -3.04
C LEU A 226 1.99 -2.97 -2.45
N ALA A 227 0.77 -2.49 -2.64
CA ALA A 227 0.31 -1.21 -2.08
C ALA A 227 0.32 -1.25 -0.54
N LEU A 228 -0.18 -2.32 0.07
CA LEU A 228 -0.12 -2.52 1.51
C LEU A 228 1.32 -2.60 2.02
N PHE A 229 2.16 -3.38 1.33
CA PHE A 229 3.58 -3.51 1.63
C PHE A 229 4.28 -2.15 1.61
N SER A 230 4.06 -1.35 0.56
CA SER A 230 4.68 -0.04 0.41
C SER A 230 4.27 0.92 1.54
N ASN A 231 3.00 0.92 1.95
CA ASN A 231 2.52 1.74 3.07
C ASN A 231 3.20 1.35 4.39
N LEU A 232 3.29 0.05 4.70
CA LEU A 232 3.95 -0.44 5.92
C LEU A 232 5.45 -0.19 5.89
N LEU A 233 6.09 -0.38 4.72
CA LEU A 233 7.51 -0.09 4.53
C LEU A 233 7.82 1.39 4.79
N LEU A 234 6.99 2.29 4.26
CA LEU A 234 7.17 3.72 4.48
C LEU A 234 7.05 4.08 5.97
N LYS A 235 6.10 3.50 6.68
CA LYS A 235 5.95 3.70 8.13
C LYS A 235 7.22 3.30 8.89
N GLU A 236 7.80 2.14 8.61
CA GLU A 236 9.02 1.68 9.29
C GLU A 236 10.23 2.57 8.95
N LEU A 237 10.40 2.94 7.67
CA LEU A 237 11.48 3.86 7.26
C LEU A 237 11.32 5.24 7.92
N ALA A 238 10.09 5.72 8.09
CA ALA A 238 9.81 7.00 8.76
C ALA A 238 10.20 6.97 10.25
N THR A 239 10.22 5.80 10.90
CA THR A 239 10.74 5.66 12.30
C THR A 239 12.27 5.68 12.39
N GLY A 240 12.99 5.77 11.28
CA GLY A 240 14.46 5.74 11.26
C GLY A 240 15.06 4.34 11.09
N LYS A 241 14.24 3.30 10.94
CA LYS A 241 14.73 1.93 10.73
C LYS A 241 15.17 1.73 9.28
N SER A 242 16.39 1.28 9.08
CA SER A 242 16.87 0.86 7.75
C SER A 242 16.35 -0.52 7.39
N VAL A 243 15.97 -0.67 6.13
CA VAL A 243 15.34 -1.88 5.63
C VAL A 243 16.09 -2.42 4.41
N GLU A 244 16.31 -3.74 4.40
CA GLU A 244 16.82 -4.46 3.24
C GLU A 244 15.74 -5.41 2.70
N LEU A 245 15.44 -5.29 1.41
CA LEU A 245 14.47 -6.12 0.70
C LEU A 245 15.20 -7.12 -0.18
N GLU A 246 14.93 -8.42 -0.02
CA GLU A 246 15.35 -9.44 -0.97
C GLU A 246 14.28 -9.60 -2.05
N VAL A 247 14.63 -9.32 -3.32
CA VAL A 247 13.73 -9.44 -4.46
C VAL A 247 14.27 -10.46 -5.44
N LYS A 248 13.48 -11.50 -5.72
CA LYS A 248 13.80 -12.56 -6.70
C LYS A 248 13.06 -12.35 -8.00
N GLY A 249 13.77 -12.46 -9.11
CA GLY A 249 13.21 -12.35 -10.44
C GLY A 249 13.24 -13.68 -11.19
N TYR A 250 12.12 -14.00 -11.87
CA TYR A 250 11.94 -15.24 -12.61
C TYR A 250 11.52 -14.98 -14.05
N ALA A 251 11.84 -15.89 -14.95
CA ALA A 251 11.41 -15.88 -16.34
C ALA A 251 11.06 -17.31 -16.79
N SER A 252 10.14 -17.43 -17.75
CA SER A 252 9.83 -18.72 -18.36
C SER A 252 10.99 -19.17 -19.28
N PRO A 253 11.21 -20.49 -19.49
CA PRO A 253 12.39 -21.05 -20.18
C PRO A 253 12.38 -20.83 -21.71
N ARG A 254 11.61 -19.86 -22.20
CA ARG A 254 11.38 -19.63 -23.63
C ARG A 254 12.56 -18.97 -24.36
N ALA A 255 13.44 -18.29 -23.65
CA ALA A 255 14.63 -17.63 -24.19
C ALA A 255 15.92 -18.22 -23.61
N LYS A 256 17.08 -17.79 -24.11
CA LYS A 256 18.38 -18.20 -23.58
C LYS A 256 18.60 -17.70 -22.17
N SER A 257 19.32 -18.46 -21.35
CA SER A 257 19.57 -18.16 -19.93
C SER A 257 20.12 -16.77 -19.66
N ASP A 258 21.06 -16.28 -20.49
CA ASP A 258 21.62 -14.93 -20.37
C ASP A 258 20.58 -13.83 -20.64
N TYR A 259 19.63 -14.10 -21.52
CA TYR A 259 18.53 -13.18 -21.78
C TYR A 259 17.51 -13.21 -20.64
N ASN A 260 17.15 -14.38 -20.14
CA ASN A 260 16.19 -14.56 -19.05
C ASN A 260 16.70 -13.95 -17.74
N GLU A 261 18.00 -14.03 -17.47
CA GLU A 261 18.61 -13.33 -16.34
C GLU A 261 18.45 -11.81 -16.47
N LYS A 262 18.75 -11.23 -17.64
CA LYS A 262 18.57 -9.80 -17.91
C LYS A 262 17.11 -9.37 -17.83
N LEU A 263 16.20 -10.20 -18.35
CA LEU A 263 14.76 -9.95 -18.23
C LEU A 263 14.31 -9.94 -16.76
N SER A 264 14.83 -10.87 -15.96
CA SER A 264 14.55 -10.89 -14.51
C SER A 264 15.03 -9.63 -13.80
N ARG A 265 16.20 -9.10 -14.16
CA ARG A 265 16.71 -7.81 -13.65
C ARG A 265 15.82 -6.64 -14.06
N ARG A 266 15.39 -6.59 -15.34
CA ARG A 266 14.44 -5.55 -15.79
C ARG A 266 13.13 -5.56 -15.01
N ARG A 267 12.61 -6.75 -14.71
CA ARG A 267 11.41 -6.91 -13.88
C ARG A 267 11.63 -6.38 -12.46
N ILE A 268 12.77 -6.70 -11.84
CA ILE A 268 13.11 -6.13 -10.54
C ILE A 268 13.27 -4.61 -10.64
N ASN A 269 13.92 -4.10 -11.69
CA ASN A 269 14.09 -2.67 -11.89
C ASN A 269 12.74 -1.93 -12.05
N SER A 270 11.71 -2.54 -12.64
CA SER A 270 10.38 -1.94 -12.69
C SER A 270 9.72 -1.76 -11.30
N LEU A 271 10.04 -2.64 -10.34
CA LEU A 271 9.65 -2.45 -8.93
C LEU A 271 10.44 -1.29 -8.29
N VAL A 272 11.75 -1.19 -8.58
CA VAL A 272 12.56 -0.05 -8.10
C VAL A 272 12.00 1.28 -8.63
N ASN A 273 11.59 1.32 -9.90
CA ASN A 273 10.95 2.50 -10.49
C ASN A 273 9.61 2.81 -9.82
N TYR A 274 8.80 1.78 -9.53
CA TYR A 274 7.56 1.96 -8.78
C TYR A 274 7.82 2.61 -7.42
N LEU A 275 8.79 2.12 -6.65
CA LEU A 275 9.14 2.71 -5.35
C LEU A 275 9.66 4.15 -5.50
N ASN A 276 10.48 4.42 -6.54
CA ASN A 276 10.96 5.78 -6.82
C ASN A 276 9.83 6.78 -7.16
N GLU A 277 8.71 6.31 -7.67
CA GLU A 277 7.58 7.14 -8.09
C GLU A 277 6.41 7.12 -7.10
N TYR A 278 6.40 6.18 -6.15
CA TYR A 278 5.34 5.99 -5.18
C TYR A 278 5.04 7.29 -4.43
N GLU A 279 3.75 7.71 -4.42
CA GLU A 279 3.25 8.93 -3.75
C GLU A 279 4.12 10.16 -3.99
N GLY A 280 4.51 10.40 -5.26
CA GLY A 280 5.34 11.54 -5.63
C GLY A 280 6.83 11.38 -5.33
N GLY A 281 7.27 10.19 -4.93
CA GLY A 281 8.67 9.84 -4.74
C GLY A 281 9.14 9.83 -3.28
N VAL A 282 8.24 9.55 -2.35
CA VAL A 282 8.53 9.51 -0.90
C VAL A 282 9.62 8.51 -0.50
N PHE A 283 9.89 7.47 -1.32
CA PHE A 283 10.99 6.53 -1.07
C PHE A 283 12.34 6.98 -1.59
N ARG A 284 12.41 8.02 -2.45
CA ARG A 284 13.68 8.47 -3.06
C ARG A 284 14.78 8.81 -2.06
N PRO A 285 14.50 9.51 -0.96
CA PRO A 285 15.54 9.79 0.04
C PRO A 285 16.16 8.52 0.62
N TYR A 286 15.33 7.51 0.91
CA TYR A 286 15.77 6.24 1.50
C TYR A 286 16.56 5.38 0.51
N LEU A 287 16.12 5.31 -0.75
CA LEU A 287 16.81 4.58 -1.82
C LEU A 287 18.17 5.22 -2.19
N LYS A 288 18.30 6.54 -2.04
CA LYS A 288 19.53 7.30 -2.35
C LYS A 288 20.44 7.49 -1.13
N GLN A 289 20.13 6.90 0.01
CA GLN A 289 20.86 7.07 1.26
C GLN A 289 21.00 8.54 1.69
N LYS A 290 19.94 9.31 1.49
CA LYS A 290 19.84 10.73 1.80
C LYS A 290 18.64 11.06 2.70
N ALA A 291 18.05 10.05 3.33
CA ALA A 291 16.95 10.27 4.25
C ALA A 291 17.45 11.00 5.49
N PHE A 292 16.70 12.02 5.88
CA PHE A 292 17.05 12.87 7.02
C PHE A 292 17.20 12.10 8.33
N ASN A 293 16.34 11.09 8.56
CA ASN A 293 16.38 10.25 9.75
C ASN A 293 17.46 9.15 9.71
N GLY A 294 18.33 9.17 8.69
CA GLY A 294 19.38 8.18 8.51
C GLY A 294 18.92 6.79 8.07
N ALA A 295 17.62 6.59 7.87
CA ALA A 295 17.10 5.32 7.40
C ALA A 295 17.47 5.09 5.92
N GLU A 296 17.76 3.83 5.60
CA GLU A 296 18.12 3.41 4.26
C GLU A 296 17.20 2.29 3.77
N LEU A 297 16.86 2.34 2.49
CA LEU A 297 16.18 1.26 1.79
C LEU A 297 17.13 0.62 0.79
N THR A 298 17.56 -0.60 1.07
CA THR A 298 18.44 -1.37 0.19
C THR A 298 17.63 -2.47 -0.51
N ILE A 299 17.82 -2.64 -1.81
CA ILE A 299 17.19 -3.73 -2.58
C ILE A 299 18.28 -4.69 -3.02
N VAL A 300 18.19 -5.93 -2.52
CA VAL A 300 19.07 -7.04 -2.91
C VAL A 300 18.42 -7.80 -4.06
N GLU A 301 18.98 -7.66 -5.24
CA GLU A 301 18.45 -8.24 -6.46
C GLU A 301 18.98 -9.65 -6.68
N ASN A 302 18.08 -10.62 -6.82
CA ASN A 302 18.38 -12.02 -7.13
C ASN A 302 17.70 -12.44 -8.43
N PRO A 303 18.28 -12.18 -9.60
CA PRO A 303 17.70 -12.54 -10.90
C PRO A 303 18.01 -14.01 -11.23
N PHE A 304 17.03 -14.89 -11.02
CA PHE A 304 17.19 -16.34 -11.29
C PHE A 304 16.96 -16.73 -12.77
N GLY A 305 16.33 -15.87 -13.57
CA GLY A 305 15.94 -16.25 -14.93
C GLY A 305 15.00 -17.47 -14.90
N GLU A 306 15.29 -18.50 -15.72
CA GLU A 306 14.53 -19.76 -15.77
C GLU A 306 15.08 -20.86 -14.85
N GLN A 307 16.12 -20.64 -14.07
CA GLN A 307 16.79 -21.68 -13.26
C GLN A 307 15.86 -22.30 -12.20
N ALA A 308 14.81 -21.60 -11.83
CA ALA A 308 13.80 -22.05 -10.88
C ALA A 308 12.46 -22.44 -11.55
N ALA A 309 12.40 -22.50 -12.89
CA ALA A 309 11.19 -22.85 -13.61
C ALA A 309 10.72 -24.27 -13.26
N ALA A 310 9.41 -24.45 -13.12
CA ALA A 310 8.83 -25.74 -12.84
C ALA A 310 9.07 -26.74 -13.99
N LYS A 311 9.35 -28.00 -13.65
CA LYS A 311 9.50 -29.04 -14.65
C LYS A 311 8.20 -29.20 -15.45
N GLY A 312 8.29 -29.09 -16.79
CA GLY A 312 7.15 -29.27 -17.69
C GLY A 312 6.56 -27.96 -18.24
N VAL A 313 7.11 -26.79 -17.88
CA VAL A 313 6.78 -25.55 -18.59
C VAL A 313 7.42 -25.59 -19.99
N SER A 314 6.60 -25.39 -21.02
CA SER A 314 7.05 -25.44 -22.41
C SER A 314 8.00 -24.30 -22.77
N ASP A 315 9.12 -24.65 -23.41
CA ASP A 315 10.07 -23.71 -24.02
C ASP A 315 9.88 -23.57 -25.54
N ALA A 316 8.91 -24.26 -26.10
CA ALA A 316 8.66 -24.36 -27.54
C ALA A 316 8.20 -22.98 -28.09
N LEU A 317 9.03 -22.41 -28.95
CA LEU A 317 8.73 -21.09 -29.58
C LEU A 317 7.54 -21.19 -30.54
N GLU A 318 7.30 -22.35 -31.12
CA GLU A 318 6.24 -22.61 -32.12
C GLU A 318 4.88 -22.86 -31.45
N ASP A 319 4.87 -23.26 -30.17
CA ASP A 319 3.65 -23.48 -29.40
C ASP A 319 3.43 -22.34 -28.41
N GLU A 320 2.93 -21.24 -28.91
CA GLU A 320 2.63 -20.06 -28.08
C GLU A 320 1.56 -20.34 -27.02
N LYS A 321 0.62 -21.25 -27.31
CA LYS A 321 -0.41 -21.61 -26.34
C LYS A 321 0.22 -22.14 -25.05
N GLU A 322 1.13 -23.12 -25.15
CA GLU A 322 1.75 -23.71 -23.98
C GLU A 322 2.89 -22.86 -23.38
N SER A 323 3.66 -22.18 -24.23
CA SER A 323 4.83 -21.41 -23.78
C SER A 323 4.53 -19.98 -23.33
N ILE A 324 3.37 -19.40 -23.70
CA ILE A 324 2.97 -18.04 -23.31
C ILE A 324 1.68 -18.05 -22.49
N TYR A 325 0.63 -18.70 -23.01
CA TYR A 325 -0.73 -18.54 -22.52
C TYR A 325 -1.15 -19.58 -21.49
N SER A 326 -0.42 -20.69 -21.36
CA SER A 326 -0.72 -21.70 -20.35
C SER A 326 -0.53 -21.16 -18.92
N ARG A 327 -1.26 -21.74 -17.96
CA ARG A 327 -1.15 -21.38 -16.55
C ARG A 327 0.28 -21.58 -16.02
N GLY A 328 0.95 -22.66 -16.42
CA GLY A 328 2.34 -22.93 -16.05
C GLY A 328 3.28 -21.80 -16.48
N ALA A 329 3.19 -21.40 -17.77
CA ALA A 329 4.01 -20.30 -18.28
C ALA A 329 3.72 -18.95 -17.63
N ARG A 330 2.46 -18.65 -17.28
CA ARG A 330 2.08 -17.43 -16.56
C ARG A 330 2.71 -17.37 -15.18
N LEU A 331 2.72 -18.47 -14.43
CA LEU A 331 3.25 -18.56 -13.07
C LEU A 331 4.77 -18.38 -12.98
N GLU A 332 5.52 -18.59 -14.08
CA GLU A 332 6.98 -18.41 -14.11
C GLU A 332 7.43 -16.98 -14.38
N ARG A 333 6.54 -16.10 -14.81
CA ARG A 333 6.86 -14.72 -15.19
C ARG A 333 6.52 -13.75 -14.07
N LYS A 334 7.39 -13.68 -13.08
CA LYS A 334 7.14 -12.94 -11.85
C LYS A 334 8.41 -12.38 -11.23
N ILE A 335 8.20 -11.48 -10.29
CA ILE A 335 9.15 -11.18 -9.23
C ILE A 335 8.50 -11.43 -7.88
N GLU A 336 9.29 -11.67 -6.87
CA GLU A 336 8.84 -11.91 -5.51
C GLU A 336 9.68 -11.08 -4.52
N ILE A 337 9.01 -10.27 -3.70
CA ILE A 337 9.63 -9.72 -2.50
C ILE A 337 9.60 -10.84 -1.47
N ARG A 338 10.77 -11.41 -1.15
CA ARG A 338 10.90 -12.66 -0.39
C ARG A 338 11.09 -12.46 1.09
N SER A 339 11.81 -11.43 1.45
CA SER A 339 12.11 -11.12 2.85
C SER A 339 12.36 -9.64 3.04
N VAL A 340 12.08 -9.22 4.26
CA VAL A 340 12.41 -7.91 4.80
C VAL A 340 13.35 -8.13 5.97
N THR A 341 14.54 -7.58 5.89
CA THR A 341 15.51 -7.58 6.99
C THR A 341 15.61 -6.15 7.52
N PHE A 342 15.30 -5.98 8.80
CA PHE A 342 15.58 -4.73 9.48
C PHE A 342 17.07 -4.71 9.80
N LYS A 343 17.78 -3.76 9.23
CA LYS A 343 19.09 -3.42 9.73
C LYS A 343 18.83 -2.57 10.97
N GLU A 344 19.19 -3.07 12.14
CA GLU A 344 19.44 -2.15 13.23
C GLU A 344 20.41 -1.14 12.65
N THR A 345 19.92 0.04 12.36
CA THR A 345 20.78 1.18 12.30
C THR A 345 21.40 1.14 13.67
N GLU A 346 22.69 0.76 13.80
CA GLU A 346 23.45 1.50 14.75
C GLU A 346 23.15 2.94 14.35
N LEU A 347 22.12 3.52 14.98
CA LEU A 347 22.12 4.92 15.28
C LEU A 347 23.53 5.08 15.80
N LYS A 348 24.47 5.49 15.01
CA LYS A 348 25.43 6.42 15.52
C LYS A 348 24.52 7.49 16.06
N GLU A 349 24.11 7.24 17.31
CA GLU A 349 23.62 8.25 18.17
C GLU A 349 24.65 9.35 18.05
N SER A 350 24.36 10.26 17.15
CA SER A 350 24.83 11.60 17.38
C SER A 350 23.91 12.16 18.47
N GLU A 351 23.85 11.47 19.63
CA GLU A 351 23.77 12.18 20.87
C GLU A 351 25.03 13.02 20.86
N ALA A 352 24.88 14.24 20.38
CA ALA A 352 25.99 15.15 20.40
C ALA A 352 26.25 15.39 21.89
N VAL A 353 27.22 14.66 22.42
CA VAL A 353 27.68 14.83 23.80
C VAL A 353 28.61 16.03 23.79
N ILE A 354 28.25 17.06 24.50
CA ILE A 354 29.07 18.25 24.69
C ILE A 354 29.73 18.12 26.07
N GLU A 355 30.98 17.80 26.07
CA GLU A 355 31.79 17.74 27.29
C GLU A 355 32.32 19.17 27.62
N LEU A 356 31.78 19.79 28.64
CA LEU A 356 32.25 21.10 29.10
C LEU A 356 33.48 21.01 30.04
N GLY A 357 33.83 19.78 30.47
CA GLY A 357 34.98 19.53 31.35
C GLY A 357 34.72 19.95 32.79
N ASP A 358 35.83 20.28 33.48
CA ASP A 358 35.83 20.73 34.87
C ASP A 358 35.50 22.24 34.95
N ILE A 359 34.46 22.58 35.71
CA ILE A 359 33.93 23.94 35.85
C ILE A 359 33.93 24.31 37.33
N ARG A 360 34.14 25.58 37.64
CA ARG A 360 34.00 26.07 39.02
C ARG A 360 32.55 26.47 39.30
N GLU A 361 32.11 26.24 40.52
CA GLU A 361 30.80 26.75 40.96
C GLU A 361 30.67 28.25 40.70
N GLY A 362 29.52 28.65 40.15
CA GLY A 362 29.21 30.02 39.77
C GLY A 362 29.75 30.49 38.43
N GLU A 363 30.47 29.67 37.69
CA GLU A 363 30.88 29.99 36.31
C GLU A 363 29.73 29.77 35.33
N MET A 364 29.67 30.64 34.33
CA MET A 364 28.77 30.51 33.16
C MET A 364 29.60 30.11 31.94
N ILE A 365 29.29 28.97 31.36
CA ILE A 365 30.00 28.44 30.19
C ILE A 365 29.09 28.48 28.96
N SER A 366 29.63 29.05 27.87
CA SER A 366 28.96 29.03 26.56
C SER A 366 29.62 28.01 25.65
N SER A 367 28.80 27.20 25.00
CA SER A 367 29.22 26.23 23.96
C SER A 367 28.35 26.36 22.73
N ILE A 368 28.90 26.04 21.58
CA ILE A 368 28.20 26.10 20.30
C ILE A 368 28.03 24.68 19.77
N TYR A 369 26.80 24.35 19.40
CA TYR A 369 26.48 23.14 18.64
C TYR A 369 25.98 23.52 17.26
N THR A 370 26.67 23.02 16.21
CA THR A 370 26.28 23.28 14.83
C THR A 370 25.33 22.17 14.35
N LEU A 371 24.09 22.52 14.03
CA LEU A 371 23.10 21.64 13.43
C LEU A 371 23.12 21.81 11.93
N THR A 372 23.46 20.74 11.20
CA THR A 372 23.53 20.73 9.75
C THR A 372 22.29 20.08 9.14
N ASN A 373 21.64 20.77 8.22
CA ASN A 373 20.60 20.23 7.36
C ASN A 373 21.25 19.52 6.15
N SER A 374 21.43 18.21 6.23
CA SER A 374 22.00 17.41 5.14
C SER A 374 20.96 16.96 4.11
N THR A 375 19.74 17.46 4.19
CA THR A 375 18.64 17.13 3.25
C THR A 375 18.59 18.10 2.08
N ASP A 376 17.78 17.78 1.08
CA ASP A 376 17.47 18.62 -0.08
C ASP A 376 16.24 19.51 0.12
N MET A 377 15.67 19.53 1.33
CA MET A 377 14.54 20.37 1.74
C MET A 377 14.92 21.27 2.91
N ASP A 378 14.29 22.43 2.96
CA ASP A 378 14.46 23.34 4.08
C ASP A 378 13.83 22.79 5.37
N ILE A 379 14.45 23.03 6.51
CA ILE A 379 13.97 22.60 7.82
C ILE A 379 13.56 23.81 8.65
N GLN A 380 12.33 23.77 9.19
CA GLN A 380 11.85 24.69 10.21
C GLN A 380 11.99 24.02 11.58
N LEU A 381 12.69 24.66 12.52
CA LEU A 381 12.76 24.23 13.91
C LEU A 381 11.56 24.81 14.67
N ASP A 382 10.81 23.94 15.35
CA ASP A 382 9.59 24.34 16.06
C ASP A 382 9.90 24.85 17.47
N SER A 383 10.84 24.19 18.18
CA SER A 383 11.27 24.60 19.53
C SER A 383 12.55 23.90 19.96
N ILE A 384 13.24 24.51 20.93
CA ILE A 384 14.36 23.91 21.65
C ILE A 384 14.06 23.99 23.15
N VAL A 385 14.12 22.86 23.83
CA VAL A 385 13.75 22.74 25.26
C VAL A 385 14.88 22.10 26.04
N SER A 386 15.31 22.78 27.10
CA SER A 386 16.28 22.24 28.06
C SER A 386 15.60 21.48 29.21
N SER A 387 16.27 20.43 29.69
CA SER A 387 15.81 19.64 30.86
C SER A 387 15.89 20.40 32.19
N CYS A 388 16.56 21.57 32.23
CA CYS A 388 16.65 22.46 33.41
C CYS A 388 16.72 23.92 32.98
N GLY A 389 16.37 24.83 33.88
CA GLY A 389 16.58 26.27 33.67
C GLY A 389 18.05 26.71 33.71
N CYS A 390 18.97 25.81 34.02
CA CYS A 390 20.41 26.06 34.07
C CYS A 390 21.13 25.93 32.74
N THR A 391 20.42 25.56 31.68
CA THR A 391 20.94 25.54 30.32
C THR A 391 19.97 26.29 29.43
N VAL A 392 20.41 27.39 28.84
CA VAL A 392 19.57 28.23 27.98
C VAL A 392 20.07 28.06 26.55
N PRO A 393 19.29 27.42 25.69
CA PRO A 393 19.59 27.37 24.26
C PRO A 393 19.16 28.66 23.57
N SER A 394 19.96 29.17 22.66
CA SER A 394 19.60 30.28 21.78
C SER A 394 19.95 29.99 20.33
N LEU A 395 19.09 30.43 19.42
CA LEU A 395 19.21 30.26 17.96
C LEU A 395 19.38 31.60 17.27
N MET A 396 20.23 31.67 16.27
CA MET A 396 20.28 32.79 15.34
C MET A 396 19.18 32.73 14.26
N SER A 397 18.75 31.52 13.89
CA SER A 397 17.67 31.25 12.95
C SER A 397 16.97 29.94 13.32
N ASP A 398 15.65 29.93 13.25
CA ASP A 398 14.83 28.72 13.37
C ASP A 398 14.60 28.03 12.02
N PHE A 399 15.20 28.57 10.93
CA PHE A 399 15.09 28.07 9.57
C PHE A 399 16.47 27.67 9.06
N ILE A 400 16.59 26.42 8.53
CA ILE A 400 17.84 25.87 8.03
C ILE A 400 17.62 25.44 6.56
N PRO A 401 18.12 26.21 5.59
CA PRO A 401 18.06 25.82 4.18
C PRO A 401 18.71 24.47 3.89
N ALA A 402 18.29 23.86 2.79
CA ALA A 402 18.86 22.61 2.30
C ALA A 402 20.39 22.71 2.14
N GLY A 403 21.12 21.78 2.77
CA GLY A 403 22.59 21.73 2.72
C GLY A 403 23.30 22.74 3.62
N GLU A 404 22.60 23.61 4.36
CA GLU A 404 23.18 24.62 5.25
C GLU A 404 23.15 24.18 6.72
N SER A 405 23.77 25.00 7.58
CA SER A 405 23.89 24.74 9.01
C SER A 405 23.44 25.95 9.83
N VAL A 406 22.97 25.68 11.05
CA VAL A 406 22.68 26.71 12.05
C VAL A 406 23.44 26.41 13.35
N ASP A 407 23.96 27.44 13.99
CA ASP A 407 24.62 27.34 15.28
C ASP A 407 23.59 27.55 16.40
N ILE A 408 23.58 26.60 17.34
CA ILE A 408 22.82 26.65 18.59
C ILE A 408 23.80 26.98 19.69
N THR A 409 23.66 28.15 20.28
CA THR A 409 24.45 28.52 21.44
C THR A 409 23.78 27.99 22.70
N LEU A 410 24.55 27.31 23.54
CA LEU A 410 24.11 26.71 24.81
C LEU A 410 24.87 27.40 25.95
N GLU A 411 24.15 28.11 26.81
CA GLU A 411 24.72 28.74 28.01
C GLU A 411 24.39 27.87 29.20
N PHE A 412 25.42 27.35 29.88
CA PHE A 412 25.30 26.53 31.08
C PHE A 412 25.72 27.34 32.29
N ASP A 413 24.82 27.47 33.27
CA ASP A 413 25.05 28.14 34.57
C ASP A 413 25.39 27.09 35.63
N ALA A 414 26.62 27.16 36.17
CA ALA A 414 27.12 26.29 37.21
C ALA A 414 26.81 26.77 38.63
N SER A 415 26.05 27.86 38.81
CA SER A 415 25.66 28.36 40.11
C SER A 415 24.81 27.33 40.87
N GLU A 416 25.13 27.19 42.19
CA GLU A 416 24.44 26.28 43.11
C GLU A 416 24.49 24.81 42.65
N LYS A 417 25.57 24.37 41.98
CA LYS A 417 25.79 22.99 41.55
C LYS A 417 27.16 22.49 41.98
N GLU A 418 27.23 21.19 42.25
CA GLU A 418 28.47 20.47 42.57
C GLU A 418 28.47 19.09 41.95
N GLY A 419 29.67 18.55 41.76
CA GLY A 419 29.87 17.20 41.22
C GLY A 419 29.49 17.04 39.76
N TYR A 420 29.26 15.77 39.35
CA TYR A 420 28.91 15.43 37.97
C TYR A 420 27.52 15.93 37.60
N GLN A 421 27.45 16.63 36.47
CA GLN A 421 26.23 17.14 35.91
C GLN A 421 26.01 16.55 34.52
N GLU A 422 24.76 16.11 34.25
CA GLU A 422 24.29 15.72 32.94
C GLU A 422 22.97 16.44 32.66
N LYS A 423 22.89 17.18 31.56
CA LYS A 423 21.71 17.94 31.14
C LYS A 423 21.37 17.59 29.71
N LYS A 424 20.08 17.61 29.37
CA LYS A 424 19.58 17.32 28.03
C LYS A 424 18.91 18.54 27.43
N VAL A 425 19.17 18.77 26.13
CA VAL A 425 18.49 19.78 25.32
C VAL A 425 17.84 19.06 24.15
N ALA A 426 16.52 19.15 24.04
CA ALA A 426 15.73 18.55 22.97
C ALA A 426 15.39 19.60 21.90
N ILE A 427 15.67 19.30 20.66
CA ILE A 427 15.39 20.12 19.49
C ILE A 427 14.25 19.50 18.73
N TYR A 428 13.14 20.24 18.57
CA TYR A 428 11.92 19.80 17.89
C TYR A 428 11.80 20.45 16.52
N SER A 429 11.31 19.68 15.57
CA SER A 429 10.92 20.12 14.24
C SER A 429 9.83 19.21 13.71
N SER A 430 8.87 19.74 12.97
CA SER A 430 7.88 18.95 12.23
C SER A 430 8.51 18.04 11.15
N SER A 431 9.78 18.33 10.78
CA SER A 431 10.58 17.50 9.89
C SER A 431 11.27 16.32 10.59
N PHE A 432 11.20 16.23 11.92
CA PHE A 432 11.81 15.15 12.71
C PHE A 432 10.75 14.16 13.19
N THR A 433 11.02 12.88 13.09
CA THR A 433 10.16 11.83 13.67
C THR A 433 10.24 11.80 15.20
N GLU A 434 11.43 12.12 15.76
CA GLU A 434 11.67 12.29 17.18
C GLU A 434 12.59 13.51 17.39
N PRO A 435 12.50 14.19 18.55
CA PRO A 435 13.36 15.32 18.83
C PRO A 435 14.84 14.91 18.86
N LYS A 436 15.73 15.74 18.30
CA LYS A 436 17.16 15.56 18.49
C LYS A 436 17.54 15.95 19.91
N VAL A 437 18.32 15.11 20.58
CA VAL A 437 18.74 15.33 21.95
C VAL A 437 20.24 15.58 22.02
N LEU A 438 20.63 16.72 22.62
CA LEU A 438 22.01 17.04 22.98
C LEU A 438 22.20 16.72 24.46
N ILE A 439 23.29 16.06 24.80
CA ILE A 439 23.68 15.77 26.19
C ILE A 439 24.87 16.65 26.55
N ILE A 440 24.72 17.46 27.58
CA ILE A 440 25.77 18.32 28.12
C ILE A 440 26.29 17.68 29.39
N LYS A 441 27.60 17.47 29.47
CA LYS A 441 28.26 16.87 30.62
C LYS A 441 29.33 17.79 31.17
N SER A 442 29.40 17.89 32.52
CA SER A 442 30.41 18.66 33.22
C SER A 442 30.65 18.09 34.60
N PHE A 443 31.79 18.43 35.20
CA PHE A 443 32.07 18.21 36.63
C PHE A 443 32.32 19.57 37.28
N ILE A 444 31.58 19.85 38.40
CA ILE A 444 31.63 21.14 39.06
C ILE A 444 32.34 20.98 40.40
N HIS A 445 33.34 21.85 40.61
CA HIS A 445 34.19 21.88 41.83
C HIS A 445 33.81 23.02 42.75
#